data_f9a920cc1acd42086cc059d315627b89
#
_entry.id   f9a920cc1acd42086cc059d315627b89
#
_cell.length_a   1.000
_cell.length_b   1.000
_cell.length_c   1.000
_cell.angle_alpha   90.00
_cell.angle_beta   90.00
_cell.angle_gamma   90.00
#
_symmetry.space_group_name_H-M   'P 1'
#
loop_
_entity.id
_entity.type
_entity.pdbx_description
1 polymer ?
#
loop_
_entity_poly.entity_id
_entity_poly.type
_entity_poly.pdbx_seq_one_letter_code
_entity_poly.pdbx_strand_id
1 'polypeptide(L)'
;LVLVPQVVQAANDKQQVAPMLEKLQALPAGLNQPEQCLADAGYFSEANVDTCEAAGIEPLIALQRDEHHPHWSERFGEPSAPQAGATPVERMANRLKTRTGRAAYALRKQTVEPVFGIIKSVMGFRQFLTRGLDNVQGEWTLVCLAWNLKRMAVLRPQ
;
A
#
# COMPACT_ATOMS: atom_id res chain seq x y z
N LEU A 1 5.17 -0.76 10.71
CA LEU A 1 5.75 -2.11 10.68
C LEU A 1 5.52 -2.75 9.32
N VAL A 2 6.39 -3.68 8.92
CA VAL A 2 6.23 -4.55 7.73
C VAL A 2 5.67 -5.89 8.22
N LEU A 3 4.42 -6.20 7.85
CA LEU A 3 3.75 -7.41 8.34
C LEU A 3 3.96 -8.61 7.42
N VAL A 4 3.89 -8.40 6.11
CA VAL A 4 4.00 -9.47 5.10
C VAL A 4 5.10 -9.09 4.09
N PRO A 5 6.38 -9.33 4.41
CA PRO A 5 7.46 -9.10 3.45
C PRO A 5 7.42 -10.15 2.35
N GLN A 6 7.38 -9.72 1.09
CA GLN A 6 7.38 -10.63 -0.06
C GLN A 6 8.31 -10.13 -1.15
N VAL A 7 9.04 -11.06 -1.77
CA VAL A 7 9.80 -10.86 -2.99
C VAL A 7 9.11 -11.63 -4.11
N VAL A 8 8.88 -10.96 -5.23
CA VAL A 8 8.23 -11.56 -6.41
C VAL A 8 9.06 -11.31 -7.66
N GLN A 9 8.96 -12.19 -8.63
CA GLN A 9 9.59 -12.07 -9.96
C GLN A 9 8.53 -11.75 -11.03
N ALA A 10 7.53 -10.93 -10.68
CA ALA A 10 6.48 -10.53 -11.60
C ALA A 10 6.92 -9.32 -12.43
N ALA A 11 6.51 -9.30 -13.70
CA ALA A 11 6.81 -8.18 -14.59
C ALA A 11 6.03 -6.89 -14.25
N ASN A 12 4.92 -7.01 -13.50
CA ASN A 12 4.13 -5.87 -13.04
C ASN A 12 3.49 -6.16 -11.67
N ASP A 13 3.08 -5.10 -11.00
CA ASP A 13 2.54 -5.16 -9.64
C ASP A 13 1.04 -5.47 -9.58
N LYS A 14 0.32 -5.43 -10.72
CA LYS A 14 -1.15 -5.63 -10.76
C LYS A 14 -1.61 -6.96 -10.21
N GLN A 15 -0.79 -8.00 -10.34
CA GLN A 15 -1.12 -9.35 -9.89
C GLN A 15 -0.79 -9.60 -8.40
N GLN A 16 -0.27 -8.59 -7.69
CA GLN A 16 0.23 -8.79 -6.33
C GLN A 16 -0.79 -8.47 -5.24
N VAL A 17 -1.90 -7.79 -5.55
CA VAL A 17 -2.91 -7.41 -4.55
C VAL A 17 -3.59 -8.63 -3.95
N ALA A 18 -4.16 -9.51 -4.76
CA ALA A 18 -4.89 -10.69 -4.28
C ALA A 18 -4.00 -11.63 -3.43
N PRO A 19 -2.79 -12.06 -3.88
CA PRO A 19 -1.92 -12.90 -3.05
C PRO A 19 -1.48 -12.21 -1.75
N MET A 20 -1.34 -10.89 -1.75
CA MET A 20 -0.97 -10.14 -0.56
C MET A 20 -2.13 -10.10 0.45
N LEU A 21 -3.36 -9.91 -0.02
CA LEU A 21 -4.55 -9.94 0.83
C LEU A 21 -4.76 -11.32 1.47
N GLU A 22 -4.57 -12.40 0.73
CA GLU A 22 -4.63 -13.77 1.27
C GLU A 22 -3.63 -13.96 2.43
N LYS A 23 -2.39 -13.48 2.24
CA LYS A 23 -1.37 -13.57 3.30
C LYS A 23 -1.68 -12.69 4.50
N LEU A 24 -2.26 -11.51 4.27
CA LEU A 24 -2.71 -10.63 5.36
C LEU A 24 -3.83 -11.29 6.16
N GLN A 25 -4.81 -11.90 5.49
CA GLN A 25 -5.91 -12.61 6.14
C GLN A 25 -5.45 -13.82 6.98
N ALA A 26 -4.33 -14.43 6.62
CA ALA A 26 -3.73 -15.52 7.38
C ALA A 26 -2.99 -15.07 8.66
N LEU A 27 -2.84 -13.77 8.89
CA LEU A 27 -2.25 -13.25 10.12
C LEU A 27 -3.17 -13.44 11.33
N PRO A 28 -2.63 -13.40 12.56
CA PRO A 28 -3.44 -13.44 13.78
C PRO A 28 -4.50 -12.34 13.83
N ALA A 29 -5.59 -12.61 14.53
CA ALA A 29 -6.67 -11.65 14.75
C ALA A 29 -6.11 -10.30 15.29
N GLY A 30 -6.62 -9.21 14.75
CA GLY A 30 -6.14 -7.85 15.03
C GLY A 30 -5.05 -7.32 14.10
N LEU A 31 -4.40 -8.19 13.31
CA LEU A 31 -3.44 -7.81 12.26
C LEU A 31 -3.94 -8.15 10.86
N ASN A 32 -4.99 -8.92 10.74
CA ASN A 32 -5.47 -9.55 9.51
C ASN A 32 -6.62 -8.78 8.82
N GLN A 33 -7.06 -7.66 9.36
CA GLN A 33 -8.17 -6.87 8.84
C GLN A 33 -7.77 -5.41 8.66
N PRO A 34 -7.03 -5.07 7.61
CA PRO A 34 -6.77 -3.68 7.27
C PRO A 34 -8.08 -3.00 6.84
N GLU A 35 -8.30 -1.77 7.27
CA GLU A 35 -9.47 -0.99 6.88
C GLU A 35 -9.32 -0.44 5.46
N GLN A 36 -8.10 -0.09 5.05
CA GLN A 36 -7.80 0.57 3.78
C GLN A 36 -6.60 -0.05 3.08
N CYS A 37 -6.66 -0.11 1.76
CA CYS A 37 -5.56 -0.49 0.88
C CYS A 37 -5.06 0.74 0.10
N LEU A 38 -3.90 1.25 0.47
CA LEU A 38 -3.27 2.39 -0.20
C LEU A 38 -2.20 1.91 -1.17
N ALA A 39 -2.41 2.09 -2.47
CA ALA A 39 -1.45 1.66 -3.49
C ALA A 39 -1.28 2.70 -4.60
N ASP A 40 -0.13 2.64 -5.30
CA ASP A 40 0.11 3.51 -6.44
C ASP A 40 -0.55 2.99 -7.73
N ALA A 41 -0.41 3.75 -8.81
CA ALA A 41 -1.02 3.42 -10.09
C ALA A 41 -0.49 2.12 -10.73
N GLY A 42 0.67 1.62 -10.30
CA GLY A 42 1.21 0.33 -10.74
C GLY A 42 0.33 -0.85 -10.34
N TYR A 43 -0.40 -0.72 -9.24
CA TYR A 43 -1.32 -1.73 -8.73
C TYR A 43 -2.74 -1.60 -9.27
N PHE A 44 -3.04 -0.54 -10.04
CA PHE A 44 -4.41 -0.31 -10.50
C PHE A 44 -4.85 -1.36 -11.52
N SER A 45 -5.96 -2.01 -11.20
CA SER A 45 -6.83 -2.77 -12.13
C SER A 45 -8.24 -2.83 -11.52
N GLU A 46 -9.27 -2.95 -12.35
CA GLU A 46 -10.65 -3.13 -11.87
C GLU A 46 -10.76 -4.34 -10.95
N ALA A 47 -10.13 -5.46 -11.33
CA ALA A 47 -10.10 -6.68 -10.54
C ALA A 47 -9.48 -6.47 -9.14
N ASN A 48 -8.47 -5.63 -8.99
CA ASN A 48 -7.87 -5.33 -7.68
C ASN A 48 -8.79 -4.48 -6.81
N VAL A 49 -9.53 -3.53 -7.42
CA VAL A 49 -10.53 -2.74 -6.71
C VAL A 49 -11.66 -3.66 -6.20
N ASP A 50 -12.18 -4.53 -7.07
CA ASP A 50 -13.21 -5.49 -6.70
C ASP A 50 -12.72 -6.48 -5.62
N THR A 51 -11.48 -6.95 -5.72
CA THR A 51 -10.89 -7.85 -4.73
C THR A 51 -10.78 -7.20 -3.36
N CYS A 52 -10.38 -5.93 -3.28
CA CYS A 52 -10.34 -5.19 -2.02
C CYS A 52 -11.75 -5.01 -1.44
N GLU A 53 -12.72 -4.58 -2.24
CA GLU A 53 -14.11 -4.39 -1.78
C GLU A 53 -14.74 -5.71 -1.32
N ALA A 54 -14.52 -6.81 -2.04
CA ALA A 54 -14.98 -8.14 -1.66
C ALA A 54 -14.39 -8.62 -0.33
N ALA A 55 -13.15 -8.21 -0.03
CA ALA A 55 -12.49 -8.47 1.26
C ALA A 55 -12.91 -7.50 2.38
N GLY A 56 -13.82 -6.56 2.13
CA GLY A 56 -14.24 -5.53 3.08
C GLY A 56 -13.19 -4.45 3.33
N ILE A 57 -12.23 -4.31 2.44
CA ILE A 57 -11.11 -3.35 2.53
C ILE A 57 -11.38 -2.19 1.57
N GLU A 58 -11.32 -0.97 2.06
CA GLU A 58 -11.52 0.23 1.26
C GLU A 58 -10.33 0.47 0.33
N PRO A 59 -10.46 0.34 -1.02
CA PRO A 59 -9.36 0.60 -1.93
C PRO A 59 -9.16 2.10 -2.12
N LEU A 60 -7.90 2.55 -2.07
CA LEU A 60 -7.43 3.87 -2.43
C LEU A 60 -6.20 3.70 -3.33
N ILE A 61 -6.44 3.25 -4.55
CA ILE A 61 -5.41 2.95 -5.57
C ILE A 61 -5.44 4.07 -6.61
N ALA A 62 -4.32 4.73 -6.87
CA ALA A 62 -4.28 5.77 -7.88
C ALA A 62 -4.60 5.19 -9.26
N LEU A 63 -5.46 5.87 -10.03
CA LEU A 63 -5.84 5.46 -11.39
C LEU A 63 -4.72 5.71 -12.39
N GLN A 64 -3.97 6.80 -12.19
CA GLN A 64 -2.86 7.24 -13.02
C GLN A 64 -1.86 8.01 -12.17
N ARG A 65 -0.72 8.36 -12.76
CA ARG A 65 0.23 9.26 -12.10
C ARG A 65 -0.45 10.59 -11.80
N ASP A 66 -0.32 11.06 -10.54
CA ASP A 66 -0.82 12.37 -10.15
C ASP A 66 -0.22 13.45 -11.04
N GLU A 67 -1.05 14.37 -11.52
CA GLU A 67 -0.56 15.61 -12.12
C GLU A 67 0.21 16.42 -11.08
N HIS A 68 1.39 16.89 -11.44
CA HIS A 68 2.24 17.64 -10.51
C HIS A 68 1.58 18.95 -10.04
N HIS A 69 0.69 19.52 -10.84
CA HIS A 69 0.00 20.79 -10.55
C HIS A 69 -1.47 20.73 -10.97
N PRO A 70 -2.33 20.00 -10.24
CA PRO A 70 -3.77 20.05 -10.51
C PRO A 70 -4.31 21.47 -10.28
N HIS A 71 -5.33 21.86 -11.04
CA HIS A 71 -5.97 23.15 -10.87
C HIS A 71 -6.46 23.33 -9.42
N TRP A 72 -6.40 24.56 -8.89
CA TRP A 72 -6.72 24.84 -7.49
C TRP A 72 -8.14 24.38 -7.08
N SER A 73 -9.13 24.49 -7.99
CA SER A 73 -10.50 24.03 -7.75
C SER A 73 -10.59 22.51 -7.57
N GLU A 74 -9.78 21.73 -8.29
CA GLU A 74 -9.70 20.28 -8.14
C GLU A 74 -8.96 19.91 -6.86
N ARG A 75 -8.00 20.73 -6.47
CA ARG A 75 -7.20 20.52 -5.26
C ARG A 75 -7.97 20.76 -3.97
N PHE A 76 -8.90 21.69 -3.96
CA PHE A 76 -9.64 22.13 -2.76
C PHE A 76 -11.13 21.84 -2.81
N GLY A 77 -11.69 21.52 -3.99
CA GLY A 77 -13.09 21.16 -4.16
C GLY A 77 -13.42 19.80 -3.56
N GLU A 78 -14.66 19.64 -3.11
CA GLU A 78 -15.24 18.33 -2.81
C GLU A 78 -16.02 17.85 -4.05
N PRO A 79 -15.82 16.58 -4.47
CA PRO A 79 -16.59 16.04 -5.58
C PRO A 79 -18.04 15.82 -5.18
N SER A 80 -18.93 15.84 -6.16
CA SER A 80 -20.31 15.38 -5.97
C SER A 80 -20.34 13.92 -5.56
N ALA A 81 -21.33 13.52 -4.82
CA ALA A 81 -21.54 12.11 -4.50
C ALA A 81 -21.62 11.26 -5.78
N PRO A 82 -21.07 10.03 -5.79
CA PRO A 82 -21.18 9.14 -6.93
C PRO A 82 -22.66 8.85 -7.24
N GLN A 83 -22.98 8.68 -8.51
CA GLN A 83 -24.33 8.35 -8.93
C GLN A 83 -24.78 6.99 -8.39
N ALA A 84 -26.10 6.81 -8.22
CA ALA A 84 -26.68 5.52 -7.90
C ALA A 84 -26.33 4.52 -9.02
N GLY A 85 -25.65 3.41 -8.67
CA GLY A 85 -25.17 2.42 -9.64
C GLY A 85 -23.72 2.63 -10.11
N ALA A 86 -22.99 3.58 -9.54
CA ALA A 86 -21.57 3.77 -9.84
C ALA A 86 -20.75 2.48 -9.59
N THR A 87 -19.85 2.20 -10.52
CA THR A 87 -18.93 1.05 -10.41
C THR A 87 -17.99 1.17 -9.21
N PRO A 88 -17.38 0.07 -8.70
CA PRO A 88 -16.37 0.13 -7.65
C PRO A 88 -15.23 1.12 -7.97
N VAL A 89 -14.78 1.13 -9.21
CA VAL A 89 -13.71 2.05 -9.68
C VAL A 89 -14.17 3.51 -9.62
N GLU A 90 -15.39 3.82 -10.05
CA GLU A 90 -15.94 5.20 -9.99
C GLU A 90 -16.11 5.66 -8.54
N ARG A 91 -16.57 4.76 -7.65
CA ARG A 91 -16.67 5.06 -6.22
C ARG A 91 -15.30 5.35 -5.61
N MET A 92 -14.29 4.51 -5.91
CA MET A 92 -12.91 4.73 -5.46
C MET A 92 -12.34 6.04 -6.03
N ALA A 93 -12.51 6.29 -7.33
CA ALA A 93 -12.04 7.51 -7.98
C ALA A 93 -12.66 8.79 -7.37
N ASN A 94 -13.96 8.73 -7.05
CA ASN A 94 -14.64 9.83 -6.35
C ASN A 94 -14.04 10.00 -4.94
N ARG A 95 -13.88 8.92 -4.18
CA ARG A 95 -13.31 8.94 -2.83
C ARG A 95 -11.91 9.54 -2.80
N LEU A 96 -11.04 9.19 -3.75
CA LEU A 96 -9.71 9.77 -3.88
C LEU A 96 -9.71 11.30 -4.08
N LYS A 97 -10.81 11.87 -4.60
CA LYS A 97 -11.00 13.31 -4.80
C LYS A 97 -11.58 14.01 -3.57
N THR A 98 -12.11 13.29 -2.59
CA THR A 98 -12.61 13.89 -1.35
C THR A 98 -11.45 14.37 -0.47
N ARG A 99 -11.71 15.31 0.44
CA ARG A 99 -10.72 15.78 1.42
C ARG A 99 -10.20 14.64 2.29
N THR A 100 -11.10 13.77 2.75
CA THR A 100 -10.75 12.61 3.60
C THR A 100 -9.95 11.56 2.82
N GLY A 101 -10.36 11.22 1.60
CA GLY A 101 -9.65 10.28 0.76
C GLY A 101 -8.25 10.77 0.35
N ARG A 102 -8.11 12.05 0.01
CA ARG A 102 -6.79 12.66 -0.24
C ARG A 102 -5.89 12.60 0.99
N ALA A 103 -6.42 12.90 2.17
CA ALA A 103 -5.67 12.82 3.42
C ALA A 103 -5.23 11.39 3.73
N ALA A 104 -6.13 10.42 3.58
CA ALA A 104 -5.81 9.01 3.75
C ALA A 104 -4.76 8.53 2.73
N TYR A 105 -4.94 8.84 1.45
CA TYR A 105 -3.99 8.45 0.40
C TYR A 105 -2.60 9.09 0.59
N ALA A 106 -2.52 10.31 1.12
CA ALA A 106 -1.26 10.99 1.43
C ALA A 106 -0.42 10.25 2.48
N LEU A 107 -1.04 9.43 3.35
CA LEU A 107 -0.32 8.59 4.32
C LEU A 107 0.64 7.61 3.65
N ARG A 108 0.38 7.20 2.39
CA ARG A 108 1.29 6.36 1.63
C ARG A 108 2.70 6.92 1.58
N LYS A 109 2.84 8.23 1.30
CA LYS A 109 4.14 8.92 1.23
C LYS A 109 4.83 9.02 2.60
N GLN A 110 4.06 9.00 3.68
CA GLN A 110 4.59 9.10 5.05
C GLN A 110 4.90 7.74 5.67
N THR A 111 4.33 6.66 5.16
CA THR A 111 4.45 5.32 5.76
C THR A 111 5.34 4.39 4.96
N VAL A 112 5.16 4.28 3.66
CA VAL A 112 5.85 3.29 2.82
C VAL A 112 7.21 3.80 2.33
N GLU A 113 7.23 5.00 1.75
CA GLU A 113 8.46 5.57 1.17
C GLU A 113 9.59 5.73 2.20
N PRO A 114 9.34 6.26 3.43
CA PRO A 114 10.38 6.36 4.44
C PRO A 114 10.94 5.02 4.90
N VAL A 115 10.14 3.96 4.93
CA VAL A 115 10.60 2.62 5.33
C VAL A 115 11.69 2.14 4.38
N PHE A 116 11.45 2.18 3.07
CA PHE A 116 12.46 1.80 2.08
C PHE A 116 13.68 2.74 2.09
N GLY A 117 13.47 4.03 2.29
CA GLY A 117 14.54 5.01 2.41
C GLY A 117 15.47 4.70 3.60
N ILE A 118 14.91 4.38 4.75
CA ILE A 118 15.67 4.04 5.95
C ILE A 118 16.38 2.69 5.81
N ILE A 119 15.72 1.67 5.27
CA ILE A 119 16.33 0.36 5.00
C ILE A 119 17.57 0.54 4.10
N LYS A 120 17.45 1.32 3.02
CA LYS A 120 18.54 1.53 2.07
C LYS A 120 19.66 2.44 2.61
N SER A 121 19.31 3.55 3.25
CA SER A 121 20.27 4.61 3.60
C SER A 121 20.81 4.48 5.01
N VAL A 122 19.98 4.09 5.99
CA VAL A 122 20.36 4.01 7.40
C VAL A 122 20.80 2.60 7.78
N MET A 123 20.08 1.57 7.34
CA MET A 123 20.43 0.18 7.60
C MET A 123 21.46 -0.36 6.60
N GLY A 124 21.76 0.37 5.52
CA GLY A 124 22.78 0.01 4.54
C GLY A 124 22.40 -1.11 3.58
N PHE A 125 21.16 -1.58 3.62
CA PHE A 125 20.70 -2.67 2.75
C PHE A 125 20.29 -2.13 1.38
N ARG A 126 21.26 -2.12 0.45
CA ARG A 126 21.07 -1.54 -0.89
C ARG A 126 20.85 -2.57 -1.98
N GLN A 127 21.25 -3.82 -1.75
CA GLN A 127 21.13 -4.93 -2.70
C GLN A 127 21.06 -6.25 -1.95
N PHE A 128 20.48 -7.26 -2.57
CA PHE A 128 20.52 -8.62 -2.07
C PHE A 128 21.92 -9.22 -2.23
N LEU A 129 22.37 -9.96 -1.25
CA LEU A 129 23.67 -10.65 -1.23
C LEU A 129 23.55 -12.10 -1.69
N THR A 130 22.36 -12.66 -1.62
CA THR A 130 22.05 -14.03 -2.01
C THR A 130 21.41 -14.11 -3.41
N ARG A 131 21.33 -15.31 -3.97
CA ARG A 131 20.67 -15.58 -5.26
C ARG A 131 19.63 -16.68 -5.09
N GLY A 132 18.65 -16.69 -6.00
CA GLY A 132 17.50 -17.57 -5.93
C GLY A 132 16.37 -17.00 -5.08
N LEU A 133 15.12 -17.19 -5.50
CA LEU A 133 13.96 -16.52 -4.91
C LEU A 133 13.82 -16.83 -3.42
N ASP A 134 14.00 -18.09 -3.02
CA ASP A 134 13.85 -18.50 -1.62
C ASP A 134 14.89 -17.86 -0.71
N ASN A 135 16.16 -17.82 -1.14
CA ASN A 135 17.24 -17.19 -0.37
C ASN A 135 17.02 -15.67 -0.26
N VAL A 136 16.64 -15.01 -1.36
CA VAL A 136 16.34 -13.57 -1.41
C VAL A 136 15.11 -13.27 -0.55
N GLN A 137 14.09 -14.13 -0.54
CA GLN A 137 12.92 -14.00 0.35
C GLN A 137 13.34 -14.10 1.82
N GLY A 138 14.21 -15.04 2.17
CA GLY A 138 14.76 -15.18 3.52
C GLY A 138 15.54 -13.94 3.96
N GLU A 139 16.44 -13.44 3.10
CA GLU A 139 17.23 -12.24 3.32
C GLU A 139 16.31 -11.01 3.53
N TRP A 140 15.31 -10.83 2.67
CA TRP A 140 14.33 -9.73 2.82
C TRP A 140 13.52 -9.83 4.11
N THR A 141 13.12 -11.03 4.48
CA THR A 141 12.41 -11.27 5.75
C THR A 141 13.24 -10.84 6.96
N LEU A 142 14.54 -11.17 6.99
CA LEU A 142 15.46 -10.75 8.06
C LEU A 142 15.64 -9.23 8.11
N VAL A 143 15.74 -8.57 6.96
CA VAL A 143 15.83 -7.11 6.88
C VAL A 143 14.56 -6.45 7.43
N CYS A 144 13.39 -6.96 7.06
CA CYS A 144 12.11 -6.47 7.56
C CYS A 144 11.94 -6.72 9.06
N LEU A 145 12.42 -7.87 9.56
CA LEU A 145 12.43 -8.15 11.00
C LEU A 145 13.31 -7.17 11.77
N ALA A 146 14.52 -6.91 11.29
CA ALA A 146 15.43 -5.93 11.90
C ALA A 146 14.82 -4.51 11.90
N TRP A 147 14.17 -4.11 10.80
CA TRP A 147 13.40 -2.86 10.73
C TRP A 147 12.29 -2.83 11.78
N ASN A 148 11.49 -3.89 11.87
CA ASN A 148 10.36 -3.95 12.81
C ASN A 148 10.84 -3.85 14.25
N LEU A 149 11.90 -4.58 14.64
CA LEU A 149 12.48 -4.52 15.98
C LEU A 149 12.96 -3.10 16.32
N LYS A 150 13.68 -2.46 15.39
CA LYS A 150 14.13 -1.07 15.55
C LYS A 150 12.94 -0.12 15.72
N ARG A 151 11.88 -0.29 14.93
CA ARG A 151 10.69 0.56 14.98
C ARG A 151 9.89 0.35 16.26
N MET A 152 9.73 -0.89 16.70
CA MET A 152 9.04 -1.23 17.96
C MET A 152 9.77 -0.64 19.17
N ALA A 153 11.10 -0.65 19.18
CA ALA A 153 11.87 -0.01 20.24
C ALA A 153 11.61 1.50 20.37
N VAL A 154 11.40 2.19 19.22
CA VAL A 154 11.06 3.63 19.18
C VAL A 154 9.62 3.89 19.58
N LEU A 155 8.70 2.98 19.24
CA LEU A 155 7.26 3.12 19.51
C LEU A 155 6.86 2.68 20.93
N ARG A 156 7.80 2.16 21.71
CA ARG A 156 7.54 1.71 23.06
C ARG A 156 7.04 2.89 23.91
N PRO A 157 5.88 2.80 24.58
CA PRO A 157 5.47 3.82 25.55
C PRO A 157 6.52 3.95 26.65
N GLN A 158 6.89 5.17 26.98
CA GLN A 158 7.73 5.47 28.16
C GLN A 158 6.92 5.35 29.42
#